data_aab098271a409b3f57415718da2eb7c8
#
_entry.id   aab098271a409b3f57415718da2eb7c8
#
_cell.length_a   1.000
_cell.length_b   1.000
_cell.length_c   1.000
_cell.angle_alpha   90.00
_cell.angle_beta   90.00
_cell.angle_gamma   90.00
#
_symmetry.space_group_name_H-M   'P 1'
#
loop_
_entity.id
_entity.type
_entity.pdbx_description
1 polymer ?
#
loop_
_entity_poly.entity_id
_entity_poly.type
_entity_poly.pdbx_seq_one_letter_code
_entity_poly.pdbx_strand_id
1 'polypeptide(L)'
;MDKKRILIVGLEEPEVQMIKQALGFGFLVVHYDVLPTVQLVEGDLFVESPTVPGKFLLVDKVIFHGIFKDDVDFITLLALWNGPCLPNAIGMMDLRQRIPGLARALQVSRFSGIKRGMVIGAQEYNSTVDVIAKWGVWHCGEDKAKFSGAWQSTETSVIEEFIDGEAVRIMMVGDRHWQIKLTGDTWLKSIHNEGSAEMAVDNELLEDARKIASHFKLETVGIDYMVGTNGERYMLEVNHIPNVTVFPFINKAFTEFAVDWANR
;
A
#
# COMPACT_ATOMS: atom_id res chain seq x y z
N MET A 1 -22.21 -7.91 27.99
CA MET A 1 -21.57 -8.31 26.73
C MET A 1 -20.16 -7.76 26.71
N ASP A 2 -19.17 -8.59 26.53
CA ASP A 2 -17.81 -8.10 26.34
C ASP A 2 -17.75 -7.31 25.03
N LYS A 3 -17.12 -6.13 25.08
CA LYS A 3 -16.95 -5.29 23.90
C LYS A 3 -15.95 -5.94 22.95
N LYS A 4 -16.26 -5.97 21.66
CA LYS A 4 -15.30 -6.33 20.63
C LYS A 4 -14.11 -5.36 20.64
N ARG A 5 -12.90 -5.87 20.45
CA ARG A 5 -11.68 -5.07 20.43
C ARG A 5 -11.14 -4.94 19.02
N ILE A 6 -10.92 -3.71 18.60
CA ILE A 6 -10.31 -3.38 17.33
C ILE A 6 -8.93 -2.82 17.60
N LEU A 7 -7.91 -3.46 17.05
CA LEU A 7 -6.55 -2.92 17.01
C LEU A 7 -6.40 -2.05 15.78
N ILE A 8 -6.00 -0.80 15.96
CA ILE A 8 -5.64 0.12 14.88
C ILE A 8 -4.14 0.38 14.97
N VAL A 9 -3.42 0.17 13.86
CA VAL A 9 -1.96 0.36 13.79
C VAL A 9 -1.63 1.29 12.64
N GLY A 10 -0.87 2.36 12.92
CA GLY A 10 -0.27 3.23 11.93
C GLY A 10 -1.15 4.34 11.34
N LEU A 11 -2.42 4.45 11.76
CA LEU A 11 -3.21 5.66 11.52
C LEU A 11 -2.82 6.74 12.54
N GLU A 12 -2.90 8.00 12.15
CA GLU A 12 -2.69 9.12 13.05
C GLU A 12 -3.90 9.30 13.99
N GLU A 13 -3.67 9.98 15.12
CA GLU A 13 -4.70 10.17 16.16
C GLU A 13 -6.01 10.80 15.63
N PRO A 14 -6.00 11.81 14.72
CA PRO A 14 -7.23 12.37 14.18
C PRO A 14 -8.14 11.34 13.49
N GLU A 15 -7.56 10.47 12.65
CA GLU A 15 -8.29 9.40 11.95
C GLU A 15 -8.82 8.36 12.92
N VAL A 16 -8.00 7.99 13.91
CA VAL A 16 -8.41 7.04 14.96
C VAL A 16 -9.58 7.59 15.76
N GLN A 17 -9.57 8.88 16.12
CA GLN A 17 -10.68 9.50 16.84
C GLN A 17 -11.95 9.56 16.00
N MET A 18 -11.86 9.84 14.70
CA MET A 18 -13.03 9.79 13.81
C MET A 18 -13.65 8.38 13.76
N ILE A 19 -12.82 7.35 13.59
CA ILE A 19 -13.28 5.95 13.58
C ILE A 19 -13.89 5.58 14.93
N LYS A 20 -13.23 5.90 16.04
CA LYS A 20 -13.67 5.61 17.40
C LYS A 20 -15.01 6.26 17.74
N GLN A 21 -15.20 7.52 17.36
CA GLN A 21 -16.46 8.24 17.55
C GLN A 21 -17.60 7.60 16.75
N ALA A 22 -17.34 7.22 15.50
CA ALA A 22 -18.34 6.61 14.64
C ALA A 22 -18.70 5.17 15.06
N LEU A 23 -17.75 4.40 15.62
CA LEU A 23 -18.00 3.07 16.19
C LEU A 23 -18.80 3.12 17.50
N GLY A 24 -18.75 4.23 18.24
CA GLY A 24 -19.47 4.41 19.49
C GLY A 24 -19.05 3.43 20.60
N PHE A 25 -20.01 3.09 21.49
CA PHE A 25 -19.73 2.28 22.68
C PHE A 25 -19.64 0.76 22.43
N GLY A 26 -19.91 0.29 21.21
CA GLY A 26 -19.90 -1.16 20.88
C GLY A 26 -18.52 -1.79 20.84
N PHE A 27 -17.48 -0.97 20.69
CA PHE A 27 -16.11 -1.42 20.51
C PHE A 27 -15.16 -0.81 21.53
N LEU A 28 -14.08 -1.53 21.82
CA LEU A 28 -12.89 -1.00 22.46
C LEU A 28 -11.82 -0.85 21.39
N VAL A 29 -11.42 0.38 21.12
CA VAL A 29 -10.33 0.66 20.18
C VAL A 29 -9.01 0.70 20.93
N VAL A 30 -8.03 -0.11 20.49
CA VAL A 30 -6.64 -0.11 20.94
C VAL A 30 -5.81 0.44 19.78
N HIS A 31 -5.06 1.51 20.03
CA HIS A 31 -4.33 2.23 18.99
C HIS A 31 -2.84 2.23 19.24
N TYR A 32 -2.08 2.07 18.16
CA TYR A 32 -0.64 2.23 18.10
C TYR A 32 -0.24 2.96 16.81
N ASP A 33 0.60 3.97 16.93
CA ASP A 33 1.28 4.68 15.82
C ASP A 33 2.57 3.99 15.36
N VAL A 34 3.01 2.97 16.12
CA VAL A 34 4.16 2.11 15.85
C VAL A 34 3.72 0.64 15.86
N LEU A 35 4.60 -0.28 15.45
CA LEU A 35 4.30 -1.71 15.57
C LEU A 35 4.22 -2.12 17.05
N PRO A 36 3.07 -2.66 17.49
CA PRO A 36 2.91 -3.12 18.87
C PRO A 36 3.53 -4.49 19.11
N THR A 37 3.78 -4.82 20.37
CA THR A 37 4.02 -6.20 20.78
C THR A 37 2.74 -7.01 20.67
N VAL A 38 2.78 -8.09 19.91
CA VAL A 38 1.63 -8.98 19.67
C VAL A 38 2.01 -10.44 19.89
N GLN A 39 1.00 -11.26 20.17
CA GLN A 39 1.13 -12.70 20.29
C GLN A 39 -0.02 -13.41 19.60
N LEU A 40 0.28 -14.50 18.92
CA LEU A 40 -0.73 -15.43 18.39
C LEU A 40 -0.65 -16.71 19.24
N VAL A 41 -1.69 -16.98 20.00
CA VAL A 41 -1.76 -18.13 20.92
C VAL A 41 -3.04 -18.90 20.66
N GLU A 42 -2.92 -20.18 20.31
CA GLU A 42 -4.06 -21.08 20.05
C GLU A 42 -5.08 -20.54 19.03
N GLY A 43 -4.62 -19.72 18.08
CA GLY A 43 -5.45 -19.08 17.05
C GLY A 43 -6.04 -17.72 17.44
N ASP A 44 -5.83 -17.26 18.66
CA ASP A 44 -6.26 -15.96 19.14
C ASP A 44 -5.14 -14.94 19.07
N LEU A 45 -5.45 -13.74 18.56
CA LEU A 45 -4.52 -12.62 18.50
C LEU A 45 -4.60 -11.78 19.77
N PHE A 46 -3.46 -11.52 20.36
CA PHE A 46 -3.32 -10.65 21.54
C PHE A 46 -2.37 -9.50 21.24
N VAL A 47 -2.70 -8.32 21.75
CA VAL A 47 -1.84 -7.13 21.72
C VAL A 47 -1.51 -6.70 23.15
N GLU A 48 -0.28 -6.30 23.41
CA GLU A 48 0.09 -5.71 24.68
C GLU A 48 -0.72 -4.42 24.94
N SER A 49 -1.16 -4.19 26.15
CA SER A 49 -1.92 -3.01 26.52
C SER A 49 -1.04 -1.74 26.45
N PRO A 50 -1.46 -0.64 25.78
CA PRO A 50 -0.70 0.59 25.74
C PRO A 50 -0.59 1.29 27.11
N THR A 51 -1.41 0.90 28.08
CA THR A 51 -1.48 1.54 29.40
C THR A 51 -0.96 0.66 30.53
N VAL A 52 -0.85 -0.66 30.33
CA VAL A 52 -0.43 -1.61 31.35
C VAL A 52 0.59 -2.58 30.74
N PRO A 53 1.89 -2.32 30.88
CA PRO A 53 2.94 -3.20 30.37
C PRO A 53 2.81 -4.64 30.85
N GLY A 54 3.05 -5.61 29.97
CA GLY A 54 2.95 -7.03 30.23
C GLY A 54 1.53 -7.59 30.26
N LYS A 55 0.48 -6.73 30.16
CA LYS A 55 -0.91 -7.16 30.03
C LYS A 55 -1.30 -7.26 28.57
N PHE A 56 -1.75 -8.43 28.15
CA PHE A 56 -2.21 -8.66 26.78
C PHE A 56 -3.75 -8.60 26.70
N LEU A 57 -4.24 -8.04 25.62
CA LEU A 57 -5.66 -7.86 25.32
C LEU A 57 -6.00 -8.68 24.07
N LEU A 58 -7.03 -9.49 24.13
CA LEU A 58 -7.56 -10.21 22.97
C LEU A 58 -8.03 -9.22 21.90
N VAL A 59 -7.74 -9.47 20.66
CA VAL A 59 -8.09 -8.65 19.48
C VAL A 59 -9.08 -9.42 18.61
N ASP A 60 -10.20 -8.77 18.26
CA ASP A 60 -11.21 -9.37 17.38
C ASP A 60 -11.04 -8.93 15.92
N LYS A 61 -10.52 -7.72 15.67
CA LYS A 61 -10.31 -7.15 14.33
C LYS A 61 -9.08 -6.26 14.31
N VAL A 62 -8.42 -6.17 13.15
CA VAL A 62 -7.25 -5.29 12.94
C VAL A 62 -7.49 -4.34 11.77
N ILE A 63 -7.23 -3.05 11.97
CA ILE A 63 -7.05 -2.07 10.91
C ILE A 63 -5.55 -1.73 10.90
N PHE A 64 -4.86 -2.12 9.83
CA PHE A 64 -3.44 -1.87 9.66
C PHE A 64 -3.23 -0.88 8.52
N HIS A 65 -2.77 0.32 8.86
CA HIS A 65 -2.60 1.39 7.87
C HIS A 65 -1.30 2.16 8.10
N GLY A 66 -0.20 1.43 8.20
CA GLY A 66 1.13 2.00 8.33
C GLY A 66 2.13 1.25 7.48
N ILE A 67 3.21 1.93 7.11
CA ILE A 67 4.37 1.32 6.46
C ILE A 67 5.53 1.45 7.45
N PHE A 68 6.00 0.32 7.97
CA PHE A 68 7.09 0.28 8.93
C PHE A 68 8.25 -0.52 8.34
N LYS A 69 9.46 -0.19 8.75
CA LYS A 69 10.67 -0.83 8.21
C LYS A 69 10.65 -2.36 8.41
N ASP A 70 10.17 -2.81 9.56
CA ASP A 70 10.23 -4.20 10.00
C ASP A 70 8.82 -4.83 10.14
N ASP A 71 7.85 -4.40 9.30
CA ASP A 71 6.46 -4.84 9.38
C ASP A 71 6.17 -6.19 8.72
N VAL A 72 7.14 -6.80 8.04
CA VAL A 72 6.96 -8.08 7.34
C VAL A 72 6.52 -9.18 8.32
N ASP A 73 7.16 -9.26 9.49
CA ASP A 73 6.83 -10.26 10.51
C ASP A 73 5.44 -9.99 11.10
N PHE A 74 5.10 -8.72 11.33
CA PHE A 74 3.77 -8.34 11.81
C PHE A 74 2.67 -8.70 10.80
N ILE A 75 2.85 -8.37 9.52
CA ILE A 75 1.92 -8.75 8.45
C ILE A 75 1.83 -10.28 8.31
N THR A 76 2.96 -10.99 8.43
CA THR A 76 3.00 -12.45 8.42
C THR A 76 2.21 -13.04 9.60
N LEU A 77 2.34 -12.47 10.80
CA LEU A 77 1.56 -12.88 11.96
C LEU A 77 0.06 -12.65 11.73
N LEU A 78 -0.35 -11.51 11.16
CA LEU A 78 -1.75 -11.26 10.80
C LEU A 78 -2.26 -12.26 9.76
N ALA A 79 -1.43 -12.65 8.78
CA ALA A 79 -1.76 -13.67 7.79
C ALA A 79 -1.91 -15.07 8.42
N LEU A 80 -1.06 -15.43 9.39
CA LEU A 80 -1.17 -16.67 10.16
C LEU A 80 -2.40 -16.68 11.09
N TRP A 81 -2.73 -15.55 11.69
CA TRP A 81 -3.95 -15.39 12.46
C TRP A 81 -5.21 -15.63 11.63
N ASN A 82 -5.20 -15.20 10.37
CA ASN A 82 -6.30 -15.34 9.41
C ASN A 82 -7.65 -14.79 9.92
N GLY A 83 -7.61 -13.88 10.90
CA GLY A 83 -8.76 -13.16 11.42
C GLY A 83 -9.08 -11.91 10.57
N PRO A 84 -10.14 -11.18 10.95
CA PRO A 84 -10.56 -9.99 10.22
C PRO A 84 -9.49 -8.88 10.24
N CYS A 85 -8.91 -8.59 9.08
CA CYS A 85 -7.87 -7.57 8.90
C CYS A 85 -8.22 -6.67 7.71
N LEU A 86 -8.06 -5.37 7.88
CA LEU A 86 -8.24 -4.34 6.85
C LEU A 86 -6.93 -3.55 6.67
N PRO A 87 -6.28 -3.61 5.48
CA PRO A 87 -6.60 -4.48 4.34
C PRO A 87 -6.36 -5.96 4.64
N ASN A 88 -6.81 -6.84 3.74
CA ASN A 88 -6.62 -8.29 3.89
C ASN A 88 -5.15 -8.66 4.09
N ALA A 89 -4.84 -9.42 5.15
CA ALA A 89 -3.45 -9.72 5.55
C ALA A 89 -2.67 -10.52 4.51
N ILE A 90 -3.31 -11.47 3.82
CA ILE A 90 -2.66 -12.25 2.74
C ILE A 90 -2.30 -11.34 1.56
N GLY A 91 -3.23 -10.46 1.16
CA GLY A 91 -2.96 -9.48 0.09
C GLY A 91 -1.85 -8.50 0.45
N MET A 92 -1.81 -8.05 1.71
CA MET A 92 -0.69 -7.24 2.20
C MET A 92 0.63 -8.01 2.13
N MET A 93 0.69 -9.25 2.62
CA MET A 93 1.88 -10.10 2.59
C MET A 93 2.38 -10.33 1.16
N ASP A 94 1.48 -10.52 0.20
CA ASP A 94 1.82 -10.75 -1.21
C ASP A 94 2.47 -9.52 -1.86
N LEU A 95 2.11 -8.31 -1.44
CA LEU A 95 2.54 -7.07 -2.07
C LEU A 95 3.54 -6.25 -1.24
N ARG A 96 3.81 -6.65 0.02
CA ARG A 96 4.65 -5.86 0.93
C ARG A 96 6.07 -5.65 0.44
N GLN A 97 6.65 -6.64 -0.18
CA GLN A 97 8.00 -6.55 -0.73
C GLN A 97 7.94 -6.03 -2.16
N ARG A 98 8.64 -4.92 -2.44
CA ARG A 98 8.61 -4.20 -3.72
C ARG A 98 8.78 -5.12 -4.94
N ILE A 99 9.86 -5.88 -5.01
CA ILE A 99 10.19 -6.68 -6.21
C ILE A 99 9.29 -7.90 -6.36
N PRO A 100 9.10 -8.75 -5.35
CA PRO A 100 8.15 -9.85 -5.43
C PRO A 100 6.72 -9.41 -5.66
N GLY A 101 6.28 -8.33 -4.99
CA GLY A 101 4.94 -7.75 -5.17
C GLY A 101 4.71 -7.24 -6.60
N LEU A 102 5.68 -6.51 -7.16
CA LEU A 102 5.65 -6.09 -8.56
C LEU A 102 5.54 -7.30 -9.51
N ALA A 103 6.37 -8.31 -9.32
CA ALA A 103 6.36 -9.50 -10.17
C ALA A 103 5.00 -10.23 -10.16
N ARG A 104 4.34 -10.31 -9.00
CA ARG A 104 2.99 -10.88 -8.86
C ARG A 104 1.93 -10.00 -9.52
N ALA A 105 1.96 -8.70 -9.28
CA ALA A 105 1.01 -7.75 -9.85
C ALA A 105 1.06 -7.71 -11.38
N LEU A 106 2.26 -7.80 -11.97
CA LEU A 106 2.45 -7.84 -13.42
C LEU A 106 1.82 -9.07 -14.10
N GLN A 107 1.64 -10.17 -13.38
CA GLN A 107 0.94 -11.35 -13.92
C GLN A 107 -0.58 -11.14 -14.00
N VAL A 108 -1.11 -10.17 -13.27
CA VAL A 108 -2.54 -9.86 -13.21
C VAL A 108 -2.89 -8.68 -14.11
N SER A 109 -2.02 -7.66 -14.13
CA SER A 109 -2.22 -6.44 -14.92
C SER A 109 -2.14 -6.71 -16.42
N ARG A 110 -3.05 -6.08 -17.17
CA ARG A 110 -2.96 -6.03 -18.64
C ARG A 110 -1.95 -5.01 -19.15
N PHE A 111 -1.47 -4.13 -18.28
CA PHE A 111 -0.53 -3.04 -18.59
C PHE A 111 0.90 -3.37 -18.15
N SER A 112 1.33 -4.60 -18.38
CA SER A 112 2.66 -5.10 -17.98
C SER A 112 3.76 -4.84 -19.03
N GLY A 113 3.50 -4.07 -20.08
CA GLY A 113 4.31 -3.96 -21.30
C GLY A 113 5.65 -3.20 -21.19
N ILE A 114 5.97 -2.59 -20.02
CA ILE A 114 7.32 -1.98 -19.84
C ILE A 114 8.39 -3.06 -19.98
N LYS A 115 9.43 -2.76 -20.75
CA LYS A 115 10.62 -3.61 -20.79
C LYS A 115 11.32 -3.55 -19.45
N ARG A 116 11.55 -4.71 -18.84
CA ARG A 116 12.16 -4.84 -17.53
C ARG A 116 13.35 -5.79 -17.57
N GLY A 117 14.37 -5.40 -16.85
CA GLY A 117 15.51 -6.25 -16.49
C GLY A 117 15.63 -6.36 -14.98
N MET A 118 16.53 -7.21 -14.52
CA MET A 118 16.84 -7.37 -13.12
C MET A 118 18.33 -7.61 -12.93
N VAL A 119 18.90 -6.95 -11.94
CA VAL A 119 20.28 -7.14 -11.50
C VAL A 119 20.25 -7.74 -10.11
N ILE A 120 20.93 -8.86 -9.90
CA ILE A 120 21.01 -9.55 -8.60
C ILE A 120 22.37 -9.27 -7.98
N GLY A 121 22.34 -8.65 -6.79
CA GLY A 121 23.56 -8.27 -6.08
C GLY A 121 24.21 -7.00 -6.63
N ALA A 122 25.46 -6.75 -6.19
CA ALA A 122 26.24 -5.58 -6.57
C ALA A 122 26.92 -5.81 -7.93
N GLN A 123 26.35 -5.23 -8.99
CA GLN A 123 26.84 -5.36 -10.36
C GLN A 123 26.76 -4.05 -11.12
N GLU A 124 27.60 -3.90 -12.14
CA GLU A 124 27.46 -2.84 -13.12
C GLU A 124 26.37 -3.20 -14.15
N TYR A 125 25.52 -2.23 -14.44
CA TYR A 125 24.53 -2.31 -15.50
C TYR A 125 24.74 -1.13 -16.46
N ASN A 126 24.69 -1.37 -17.75
CA ASN A 126 24.89 -0.34 -18.77
C ASN A 126 23.67 -0.27 -19.69
N SER A 127 23.09 0.93 -19.84
CA SER A 127 21.95 1.19 -20.71
C SER A 127 22.25 2.28 -21.71
N THR A 128 21.85 2.07 -22.97
CA THR A 128 21.94 3.08 -24.02
C THR A 128 20.76 4.04 -24.08
N VAL A 129 19.72 3.79 -23.27
CA VAL A 129 18.50 4.59 -23.14
C VAL A 129 18.27 4.95 -21.69
N ASP A 130 17.39 5.93 -21.46
CA ASP A 130 16.97 6.27 -20.10
C ASP A 130 16.21 5.10 -19.47
N VAL A 131 16.62 4.72 -18.27
CA VAL A 131 15.99 3.65 -17.47
C VAL A 131 15.86 4.09 -16.01
N ILE A 132 14.98 3.40 -15.29
CA ILE A 132 14.81 3.55 -13.86
C ILE A 132 15.26 2.28 -13.16
N ALA A 133 16.24 2.39 -12.26
CA ALA A 133 16.54 1.35 -11.29
C ALA A 133 15.67 1.53 -10.04
N LYS A 134 15.14 0.42 -9.51
CA LYS A 134 14.39 0.37 -8.24
C LYS A 134 14.95 -0.78 -7.41
N TRP A 135 15.36 -0.50 -6.16
CA TRP A 135 15.93 -1.51 -5.27
C TRP A 135 15.31 -1.44 -3.87
N GLY A 136 15.78 -2.28 -2.96
CA GLY A 136 15.30 -2.37 -1.60
C GLY A 136 13.88 -2.91 -1.46
N VAL A 137 13.41 -2.90 -0.23
CA VAL A 137 12.08 -3.43 0.15
C VAL A 137 11.04 -2.34 0.41
N TRP A 138 11.47 -1.07 0.34
CA TRP A 138 10.67 0.08 0.74
C TRP A 138 9.83 0.66 -0.41
N HIS A 139 8.58 1.02 -0.14
CA HIS A 139 7.63 1.51 -1.14
C HIS A 139 7.49 3.04 -1.21
N CYS A 140 8.16 3.79 -0.35
CA CYS A 140 7.92 5.24 -0.16
C CYS A 140 8.55 6.16 -1.21
N GLY A 141 8.80 5.70 -2.44
CA GLY A 141 9.41 6.51 -3.50
C GLY A 141 10.94 6.60 -3.40
N GLU A 142 11.52 6.12 -2.32
CA GLU A 142 12.96 5.98 -2.11
C GLU A 142 13.54 4.83 -2.93
N ASP A 143 14.86 4.69 -2.91
CA ASP A 143 15.58 3.60 -3.57
C ASP A 143 15.28 3.50 -5.07
N LYS A 144 15.33 4.66 -5.75
CA LYS A 144 15.14 4.76 -7.20
C LYS A 144 16.21 5.67 -7.81
N ALA A 145 16.69 5.31 -8.99
CA ALA A 145 17.59 6.16 -9.79
C ALA A 145 17.18 6.15 -11.25
N LYS A 146 17.21 7.32 -11.90
CA LYS A 146 17.12 7.43 -13.35
C LYS A 146 18.53 7.59 -13.91
N PHE A 147 18.89 6.81 -14.92
CA PHE A 147 20.21 6.88 -15.55
C PHE A 147 20.16 6.42 -17.02
N SER A 148 21.20 6.82 -17.76
CA SER A 148 21.64 6.23 -19.00
C SER A 148 23.16 6.05 -18.93
N GLY A 149 23.75 5.11 -19.66
CA GLY A 149 25.14 4.71 -19.49
C GLY A 149 25.33 3.71 -18.36
N ALA A 150 26.51 3.74 -17.75
CA ALA A 150 26.89 2.82 -16.67
C ALA A 150 26.26 3.24 -15.33
N TRP A 151 25.73 2.27 -14.61
CA TRP A 151 25.23 2.40 -13.25
C TRP A 151 25.65 1.21 -12.40
N GLN A 152 26.14 1.50 -11.19
CA GLN A 152 26.58 0.47 -10.25
C GLN A 152 25.45 0.18 -9.28
N SER A 153 24.90 -1.01 -9.31
CA SER A 153 23.97 -1.46 -8.28
C SER A 153 24.71 -1.82 -7.00
N THR A 154 24.11 -1.55 -5.86
CA THR A 154 24.60 -1.96 -4.53
C THR A 154 23.87 -3.21 -4.03
N GLU A 155 22.69 -3.45 -4.55
CA GLU A 155 21.83 -4.57 -4.17
C GLU A 155 20.91 -4.98 -5.33
N THR A 156 20.10 -6.01 -5.13
CA THR A 156 19.15 -6.49 -6.14
C THR A 156 18.20 -5.38 -6.58
N SER A 157 18.16 -5.13 -7.89
CA SER A 157 17.44 -4.01 -8.50
C SER A 157 16.63 -4.45 -9.71
N VAL A 158 15.41 -3.95 -9.85
CA VAL A 158 14.64 -3.99 -11.09
C VAL A 158 15.01 -2.77 -11.93
N ILE A 159 15.31 -2.99 -13.20
CA ILE A 159 15.61 -1.94 -14.19
C ILE A 159 14.42 -1.87 -15.14
N GLU A 160 13.81 -0.69 -15.26
CA GLU A 160 12.66 -0.45 -16.13
C GLU A 160 12.98 0.62 -17.17
N GLU A 161 12.48 0.46 -18.38
CA GLU A 161 12.51 1.53 -19.38
C GLU A 161 11.82 2.78 -18.80
N PHE A 162 12.44 3.95 -18.98
CA PHE A 162 11.82 5.21 -18.59
C PHE A 162 10.74 5.58 -19.59
N ILE A 163 9.51 5.72 -19.11
CA ILE A 163 8.38 6.14 -19.93
C ILE A 163 8.10 7.63 -19.66
N ASP A 164 8.23 8.44 -20.70
CA ASP A 164 7.79 9.84 -20.63
C ASP A 164 6.28 9.93 -20.78
N GLY A 165 5.62 10.59 -19.82
CA GLY A 165 4.17 10.63 -19.80
C GLY A 165 3.58 11.21 -18.51
N GLU A 166 2.31 10.97 -18.32
CA GLU A 166 1.55 11.37 -17.15
C GLU A 166 1.46 10.21 -16.14
N ALA A 167 1.99 10.42 -14.94
CA ALA A 167 1.85 9.48 -13.84
C ALA A 167 0.49 9.67 -13.16
N VAL A 168 -0.25 8.57 -12.99
CA VAL A 168 -1.57 8.57 -12.36
C VAL A 168 -1.69 7.43 -11.36
N ARG A 169 -2.49 7.62 -10.32
CA ARG A 169 -2.86 6.59 -9.35
C ARG A 169 -4.35 6.32 -9.41
N ILE A 170 -4.74 5.08 -9.57
CA ILE A 170 -6.09 4.63 -9.24
C ILE A 170 -6.11 4.28 -7.77
N MET A 171 -6.90 5.05 -7.01
CA MET A 171 -7.14 4.85 -5.59
C MET A 171 -8.48 4.17 -5.39
N MET A 172 -8.51 3.10 -4.60
CA MET A 172 -9.74 2.36 -4.29
C MET A 172 -9.92 2.24 -2.78
N VAL A 173 -11.15 2.42 -2.32
CA VAL A 173 -11.59 2.19 -0.92
C VAL A 173 -12.97 1.53 -0.97
N GLY A 174 -13.01 0.23 -0.73
CA GLY A 174 -14.21 -0.56 -1.00
C GLY A 174 -14.65 -0.42 -2.46
N ASP A 175 -15.91 -0.06 -2.68
CA ASP A 175 -16.47 0.14 -4.03
C ASP A 175 -16.19 1.55 -4.61
N ARG A 176 -15.67 2.46 -3.79
CA ARG A 176 -15.33 3.83 -4.22
C ARG A 176 -13.96 3.87 -4.88
N HIS A 177 -13.80 4.75 -5.85
CA HIS A 177 -12.53 4.91 -6.57
C HIS A 177 -12.34 6.33 -7.10
N TRP A 178 -11.08 6.70 -7.26
CA TRP A 178 -10.65 7.98 -7.81
C TRP A 178 -9.42 7.77 -8.67
N GLN A 179 -9.23 8.63 -9.66
CA GLN A 179 -7.96 8.75 -10.36
C GLN A 179 -7.29 10.04 -9.93
N ILE A 180 -6.05 9.94 -9.48
CA ILE A 180 -5.23 11.06 -9.02
C ILE A 180 -4.08 11.23 -9.98
N LYS A 181 -3.97 12.45 -10.55
CA LYS A 181 -2.76 12.86 -11.26
C LYS A 181 -1.63 13.03 -10.25
N LEU A 182 -0.50 12.36 -10.46
CA LEU A 182 0.70 12.50 -9.65
C LEU A 182 1.62 13.54 -10.28
N THR A 183 2.13 14.46 -9.48
CA THR A 183 3.06 15.49 -9.93
C THR A 183 4.37 15.48 -9.16
N GLY A 184 5.33 16.26 -9.57
CA GLY A 184 6.64 16.41 -8.92
C GLY A 184 7.56 17.29 -9.74
N ASP A 185 8.54 17.92 -9.10
CA ASP A 185 9.48 18.87 -9.70
C ASP A 185 10.51 18.19 -10.62
N THR A 186 10.63 16.88 -10.50
CA THR A 186 11.54 16.07 -11.30
C THR A 186 10.78 14.93 -11.99
N TRP A 187 11.52 13.96 -12.51
CA TRP A 187 10.93 12.72 -13.04
C TRP A 187 10.22 11.87 -11.95
N LEU A 188 10.57 12.06 -10.67
CA LEU A 188 9.85 11.45 -9.55
C LEU A 188 8.52 12.17 -9.34
N LYS A 189 7.43 11.40 -9.36
CA LYS A 189 6.08 11.89 -9.13
C LYS A 189 5.54 11.30 -7.82
N SER A 190 4.76 12.10 -7.10
CA SER A 190 4.23 11.69 -5.80
C SER A 190 2.82 12.24 -5.58
N ILE A 191 2.01 11.50 -4.84
CA ILE A 191 0.70 11.96 -4.38
C ILE A 191 0.80 13.12 -3.37
N HIS A 192 1.97 13.28 -2.72
CA HIS A 192 2.23 14.33 -1.73
C HIS A 192 2.64 15.68 -2.34
N ASN A 193 2.84 15.74 -3.66
CA ASN A 193 3.16 17.00 -4.32
C ASN A 193 1.91 17.89 -4.41
N GLU A 194 2.04 19.19 -4.14
CA GLU A 194 0.92 20.16 -4.14
C GLU A 194 0.14 20.23 -5.46
N GLY A 195 0.79 19.90 -6.58
CA GLY A 195 0.12 19.84 -7.89
C GLY A 195 -0.67 18.56 -8.13
N SER A 196 -0.63 17.58 -7.23
CA SER A 196 -1.39 16.34 -7.38
C SER A 196 -2.88 16.58 -7.10
N ALA A 197 -3.74 16.09 -7.99
CA ALA A 197 -5.17 16.38 -7.94
C ALA A 197 -6.01 15.24 -8.51
N GLU A 198 -7.27 15.19 -8.11
CA GLU A 198 -8.27 14.33 -8.73
C GLU A 198 -8.48 14.71 -10.19
N MET A 199 -8.69 13.70 -11.03
CA MET A 199 -8.94 13.85 -12.46
C MET A 199 -10.02 12.87 -12.93
N ALA A 200 -10.46 13.03 -14.19
CA ALA A 200 -11.42 12.09 -14.79
C ALA A 200 -10.85 10.68 -14.83
N VAL A 201 -11.68 9.71 -14.46
CA VAL A 201 -11.27 8.30 -14.38
C VAL A 201 -11.15 7.69 -15.77
N ASP A 202 -10.00 7.12 -16.07
CA ASP A 202 -9.78 6.24 -17.21
C ASP A 202 -10.36 4.86 -16.89
N ASN A 203 -11.43 4.49 -17.59
CA ASN A 203 -12.14 3.23 -17.33
C ASN A 203 -11.25 1.99 -17.54
N GLU A 204 -10.28 2.04 -18.45
CA GLU A 204 -9.38 0.92 -18.69
C GLU A 204 -8.41 0.72 -17.54
N LEU A 205 -7.88 1.82 -16.96
CA LEU A 205 -7.06 1.75 -15.75
C LEU A 205 -7.87 1.26 -14.55
N LEU A 206 -9.12 1.73 -14.42
CA LEU A 206 -10.01 1.30 -13.35
C LEU A 206 -10.35 -0.20 -13.44
N GLU A 207 -10.63 -0.72 -14.62
CA GLU A 207 -10.89 -2.15 -14.81
C GLU A 207 -9.68 -3.00 -14.42
N ASP A 208 -8.48 -2.58 -14.83
CA ASP A 208 -7.23 -3.25 -14.46
C ASP A 208 -7.00 -3.19 -12.94
N ALA A 209 -7.20 -2.02 -12.33
CA ALA A 209 -7.09 -1.83 -10.90
C ALA A 209 -8.06 -2.73 -10.11
N ARG A 210 -9.32 -2.83 -10.53
CA ARG A 210 -10.32 -3.73 -9.93
C ARG A 210 -9.89 -5.19 -10.01
N LYS A 211 -9.33 -5.60 -11.15
CA LYS A 211 -8.83 -6.97 -11.34
C LYS A 211 -7.68 -7.26 -10.38
N ILE A 212 -6.74 -6.33 -10.23
CA ILE A 212 -5.62 -6.45 -9.29
C ILE A 212 -6.13 -6.48 -7.84
N ALA A 213 -6.97 -5.53 -7.44
CA ALA A 213 -7.56 -5.47 -6.10
C ALA A 213 -8.30 -6.76 -5.73
N SER A 214 -9.11 -7.28 -6.66
CA SER A 214 -9.86 -8.54 -6.49
C SER A 214 -8.92 -9.75 -6.35
N HIS A 215 -7.85 -9.82 -7.16
CA HIS A 215 -6.89 -10.92 -7.13
C HIS A 215 -6.19 -11.00 -5.76
N PHE A 216 -5.75 -9.87 -5.23
CA PHE A 216 -5.08 -9.79 -3.93
C PHE A 216 -6.07 -9.62 -2.75
N LYS A 217 -7.37 -9.58 -3.02
CA LYS A 217 -8.45 -9.40 -2.01
C LYS A 217 -8.23 -8.15 -1.15
N LEU A 218 -7.75 -7.07 -1.77
CA LEU A 218 -7.52 -5.80 -1.07
C LEU A 218 -8.75 -4.91 -1.17
N GLU A 219 -9.24 -4.49 -0.03
CA GLU A 219 -10.36 -3.55 0.10
C GLU A 219 -9.92 -2.10 -0.10
N THR A 220 -8.64 -1.82 0.19
CA THR A 220 -8.01 -0.53 -0.02
C THR A 220 -6.71 -0.73 -0.75
N VAL A 221 -6.50 0.00 -1.84
CA VAL A 221 -5.31 -0.13 -2.68
C VAL A 221 -5.07 1.12 -3.52
N GLY A 222 -3.81 1.47 -3.76
CA GLY A 222 -3.39 2.48 -4.72
C GLY A 222 -2.54 1.84 -5.81
N ILE A 223 -2.92 1.98 -7.06
CA ILE A 223 -2.16 1.41 -8.17
C ILE A 223 -1.65 2.53 -9.06
N ASP A 224 -0.35 2.57 -9.24
CA ASP A 224 0.33 3.59 -10.01
C ASP A 224 0.52 3.13 -11.45
N TYR A 225 0.14 4.02 -12.37
CA TYR A 225 0.30 3.83 -13.80
C TYR A 225 1.04 5.01 -14.42
N MET A 226 1.69 4.74 -15.56
CA MET A 226 2.18 5.75 -16.47
C MET A 226 1.34 5.71 -17.74
N VAL A 227 0.78 6.85 -18.14
CA VAL A 227 0.17 7.05 -19.46
C VAL A 227 1.21 7.74 -20.33
N GLY A 228 1.81 6.98 -21.24
CA GLY A 228 2.85 7.48 -22.13
C GLY A 228 2.32 8.55 -23.08
N THR A 229 3.22 9.36 -23.63
CA THR A 229 2.88 10.40 -24.64
C THR A 229 2.27 9.80 -25.92
N ASN A 230 2.48 8.52 -26.17
CA ASN A 230 1.84 7.73 -27.24
C ASN A 230 0.44 7.20 -26.88
N GLY A 231 -0.06 7.49 -25.66
CA GLY A 231 -1.33 7.01 -25.14
C GLY A 231 -1.32 5.58 -24.59
N GLU A 232 -0.20 4.88 -24.65
CA GLU A 232 -0.06 3.57 -24.04
C GLU A 232 -0.01 3.66 -22.51
N ARG A 233 -0.54 2.64 -21.85
CA ARG A 233 -0.65 2.58 -20.39
C ARG A 233 0.28 1.51 -19.83
N TYR A 234 0.90 1.81 -18.69
CA TYR A 234 1.86 0.91 -18.06
C TYR A 234 1.66 0.89 -16.54
N MET A 235 1.53 -0.28 -15.96
CA MET A 235 1.48 -0.44 -14.50
C MET A 235 2.89 -0.32 -13.92
N LEU A 236 3.05 0.54 -12.92
CA LEU A 236 4.33 0.84 -12.26
C LEU A 236 4.50 0.12 -10.93
N GLU A 237 3.49 0.20 -10.07
CA GLU A 237 3.51 -0.45 -8.74
C GLU A 237 2.11 -0.56 -8.14
N VAL A 238 1.95 -1.46 -7.17
CA VAL A 238 0.73 -1.63 -6.38
C VAL A 238 1.06 -1.31 -4.92
N ASN A 239 0.35 -0.34 -4.36
CA ASN A 239 0.49 0.09 -2.98
C ASN A 239 -0.62 -0.56 -2.15
N HIS A 240 -0.29 -1.60 -1.40
CA HIS A 240 -1.22 -2.36 -0.54
C HIS A 240 -1.70 -1.55 0.67
N ILE A 241 -0.96 -0.53 1.07
CA ILE A 241 -1.35 0.50 2.05
C ILE A 241 -1.18 1.86 1.37
N PRO A 242 -2.20 2.30 0.63
CA PRO A 242 -2.16 3.61 0.00
C PRO A 242 -2.32 4.70 1.05
N ASN A 243 -1.70 5.87 0.82
CA ASN A 243 -1.95 7.00 1.70
C ASN A 243 -3.39 7.52 1.48
N VAL A 244 -4.25 7.29 2.46
CA VAL A 244 -5.67 7.71 2.44
C VAL A 244 -5.90 9.09 3.05
N THR A 245 -4.88 9.72 3.65
CA THR A 245 -5.04 10.96 4.42
C THR A 245 -4.75 12.24 3.61
N VAL A 246 -4.06 12.11 2.47
CA VAL A 246 -3.65 13.27 1.64
C VAL A 246 -4.85 14.07 1.11
N PHE A 247 -5.94 13.38 0.72
CA PHE A 247 -7.14 14.03 0.20
C PHE A 247 -8.30 13.86 1.17
N PRO A 248 -8.95 14.97 1.61
CA PRO A 248 -10.06 14.90 2.58
C PRO A 248 -11.21 13.99 2.16
N PHE A 249 -11.51 13.92 0.86
CA PHE A 249 -12.58 13.06 0.33
C PHE A 249 -12.21 11.56 0.40
N ILE A 250 -10.95 11.21 0.21
CA ILE A 250 -10.46 9.83 0.36
C ILE A 250 -10.42 9.46 1.85
N ASN A 251 -9.92 10.35 2.71
CA ASN A 251 -9.89 10.14 4.15
C ASN A 251 -11.30 9.89 4.72
N LYS A 252 -12.26 10.72 4.32
CA LYS A 252 -13.67 10.52 4.70
C LYS A 252 -14.18 9.15 4.24
N ALA A 253 -13.93 8.79 2.97
CA ALA A 253 -14.39 7.52 2.42
C ALA A 253 -13.75 6.32 3.12
N PHE A 254 -12.45 6.41 3.46
CA PHE A 254 -11.76 5.37 4.22
C PHE A 254 -12.32 5.22 5.64
N THR A 255 -12.56 6.34 6.34
CA THR A 255 -13.15 6.33 7.68
C THR A 255 -14.54 5.66 7.67
N GLU A 256 -15.41 6.06 6.73
CA GLU A 256 -16.73 5.46 6.58
C GLU A 256 -16.63 3.96 6.27
N PHE A 257 -15.75 3.57 5.35
CA PHE A 257 -15.53 2.17 4.99
C PHE A 257 -14.99 1.34 6.17
N ALA A 258 -14.01 1.86 6.91
CA ALA A 258 -13.43 1.20 8.07
C ALA A 258 -14.47 0.95 9.17
N VAL A 259 -15.37 1.91 9.41
CA VAL A 259 -16.47 1.78 10.35
C VAL A 259 -17.50 0.73 9.90
N ASP A 260 -17.89 0.75 8.63
CA ASP A 260 -18.81 -0.24 8.06
C ASP A 260 -18.20 -1.65 8.11
N TRP A 261 -16.92 -1.77 7.77
CA TRP A 261 -16.18 -3.03 7.84
C TRP A 261 -16.10 -3.57 9.29
N ALA A 262 -15.84 -2.68 10.24
CA ALA A 262 -15.78 -3.07 11.65
C ALA A 262 -17.10 -3.60 12.18
N ASN A 263 -18.24 -3.08 11.70
CA ASN A 263 -19.59 -3.47 12.11
C ASN A 263 -20.10 -4.79 11.47
N ARG A 264 -19.47 -5.29 10.42
CA ARG A 264 -19.75 -6.61 9.83
C ARG A 264 -19.17 -7.73 10.68
#